data_6ee0966b1e675e3cee1540c2c3b69888
#
_entry.id   6ee0966b1e675e3cee1540c2c3b69888
#
_cell.length_a   1.000
_cell.length_b   1.000
_cell.length_c   1.000
_cell.angle_alpha   90.00
_cell.angle_beta   90.00
_cell.angle_gamma   90.00
#
_symmetry.space_group_name_H-M   'P 1'
#
loop_
_entity.id
_entity.type
_entity.pdbx_description
1 polymer ?
#
loop_
_entity_poly.entity_id
_entity_poly.type
_entity_poly.pdbx_seq_one_letter_code
_entity_poly.pdbx_strand_id
1 'polypeptide(L)'
;RYHQTRDGGYIHTDNVNIKTNWDYMVLGCLSKGMVGGETILVYAKDVYKQLLNFPDALKELQKKFFWYKKGFSKEIFKKPIIEIFNDKVHFRYLRSYLEEAYDLKKTKMTKKQLFALDTLDSILNQSNVQKRLTLDKGDVLIGKDSEFLHGRTEFTDYPNAIPFFKKNSNKPIKRTLIRVWIKKK
;
A
#
# COMPACT_ATOMS: atom_id res chain seq x y z
N ARG A 1 -7.02 3.45 12.27
CA ARG A 1 -6.56 3.01 10.94
C ARG A 1 -5.04 3.00 10.93
N TYR A 2 -4.39 2.04 10.27
CA TYR A 2 -2.93 1.85 10.34
C TYR A 2 -2.11 3.09 9.91
N HIS A 3 -2.63 3.89 8.97
CA HIS A 3 -1.98 5.14 8.55
C HIS A 3 -1.96 6.24 9.64
N GLN A 4 -2.65 6.03 10.74
CA GLN A 4 -2.66 6.92 11.92
C GLN A 4 -1.80 6.39 13.06
N THR A 5 -1.16 5.21 12.91
CA THR A 5 -0.23 4.64 13.88
C THR A 5 1.21 5.01 13.54
N ARG A 6 2.14 4.73 14.44
CA ARG A 6 3.59 4.86 14.20
C ARG A 6 4.22 3.58 13.69
N ASP A 7 3.48 2.47 13.74
CA ASP A 7 3.94 1.17 13.28
C ASP A 7 4.18 1.17 11.78
N GLY A 8 5.02 0.26 11.29
CA GLY A 8 5.25 0.02 9.87
C GLY A 8 3.93 -0.29 9.14
N GLY A 9 3.78 0.23 7.94
CA GLY A 9 2.62 -0.03 7.09
C GLY A 9 2.88 -1.18 6.13
N TYR A 10 1.92 -2.12 6.02
CA TYR A 10 1.98 -3.20 5.04
C TYR A 10 2.12 -2.65 3.61
N ILE A 11 2.84 -3.38 2.76
CA ILE A 11 2.97 -3.02 1.35
C ILE A 11 1.65 -3.32 0.65
N HIS A 12 1.08 -2.30 0.00
CA HIS A 12 -0.26 -2.34 -0.59
C HIS A 12 -0.39 -1.37 -1.77
N THR A 13 -1.47 -1.50 -2.53
CA THR A 13 -1.98 -0.43 -3.40
C THR A 13 -3.11 0.31 -2.70
N ASP A 14 -3.28 1.58 -3.02
CA ASP A 14 -4.41 2.34 -2.53
C ASP A 14 -5.73 1.91 -3.22
N ASN A 15 -6.84 2.41 -2.69
CA ASN A 15 -8.17 2.36 -3.34
C ASN A 15 -8.67 0.95 -3.71
N VAL A 16 -8.19 -0.09 -3.03
CA VAL A 16 -8.62 -1.48 -3.24
C VAL A 16 -10.13 -1.70 -2.99
N ASN A 17 -10.77 -0.79 -2.24
CA ASN A 17 -12.16 -0.83 -1.82
C ASN A 17 -13.14 -0.16 -2.81
N ILE A 18 -12.67 0.32 -3.95
CA ILE A 18 -13.50 0.87 -5.02
C ILE A 18 -13.35 0.07 -6.31
N LYS A 19 -14.40 0.07 -7.15
CA LYS A 19 -14.39 -0.73 -8.40
C LYS A 19 -13.42 -0.20 -9.45
N THR A 20 -13.26 1.12 -9.53
CA THR A 20 -12.36 1.79 -10.47
C THR A 20 -11.17 2.38 -9.72
N ASN A 21 -9.96 2.17 -10.24
CA ASN A 21 -8.77 2.77 -9.66
C ASN A 21 -8.64 4.24 -10.08
N TRP A 22 -7.92 5.01 -9.28
CA TRP A 22 -7.39 6.32 -9.67
C TRP A 22 -6.17 6.11 -10.58
N ASP A 23 -5.83 7.14 -11.36
CA ASP A 23 -4.69 7.02 -12.28
C ASP A 23 -3.38 7.30 -11.55
N TYR A 24 -3.37 8.28 -10.65
CA TYR A 24 -2.17 8.65 -9.91
C TYR A 24 -2.45 8.80 -8.42
N MET A 25 -1.45 8.45 -7.64
CA MET A 25 -1.33 8.76 -6.23
C MET A 25 -0.21 9.80 -6.04
N VAL A 26 -0.47 10.79 -5.20
CA VAL A 26 0.47 11.84 -4.84
C VAL A 26 0.66 11.84 -3.32
N LEU A 27 1.90 11.85 -2.87
CA LEU A 27 2.26 12.05 -1.46
C LEU A 27 3.12 13.30 -1.33
N GLY A 28 2.64 14.30 -0.63
CA GLY A 28 3.40 15.51 -0.28
C GLY A 28 3.85 15.46 1.18
N CYS A 29 5.11 15.69 1.47
CA CYS A 29 5.66 15.68 2.81
C CYS A 29 5.58 17.09 3.45
N LEU A 30 4.78 17.23 4.50
CA LEU A 30 4.73 18.46 5.32
C LEU A 30 5.76 18.41 6.45
N SER A 31 5.98 17.25 7.05
CA SER A 31 7.03 17.01 8.03
C SER A 31 7.39 15.53 8.08
N LYS A 32 8.68 15.22 8.21
CA LYS A 32 9.18 13.87 8.40
C LYS A 32 9.20 13.46 9.87
N GLY A 33 9.27 12.16 10.15
CA GLY A 33 9.58 11.65 11.48
C GLY A 33 11.00 12.00 11.91
N MET A 34 11.28 11.91 13.20
CA MET A 34 12.63 12.07 13.71
C MET A 34 13.52 10.92 13.26
N VAL A 35 13.01 9.69 13.38
CA VAL A 35 13.69 8.45 12.96
C VAL A 35 12.69 7.57 12.23
N GLY A 36 13.10 6.95 11.13
CA GLY A 36 12.26 6.07 10.32
C GLY A 36 11.20 6.83 9.51
N GLY A 37 10.11 6.13 9.15
CA GLY A 37 9.03 6.69 8.34
C GLY A 37 9.39 6.78 6.86
N GLU A 38 10.38 5.99 6.42
CA GLU A 38 10.73 5.86 5.00
C GLU A 38 9.53 5.34 4.21
N THR A 39 9.31 5.91 3.07
CA THR A 39 8.36 5.37 2.10
C THR A 39 9.00 4.19 1.39
N ILE A 40 8.33 3.05 1.41
CA ILE A 40 8.74 1.84 0.68
C ILE A 40 7.96 1.83 -0.63
N LEU A 41 8.67 1.69 -1.74
CA LEU A 41 8.09 1.52 -3.07
C LEU A 41 8.49 0.16 -3.63
N VAL A 42 7.52 -0.54 -4.22
CA VAL A 42 7.72 -1.83 -4.90
C VAL A 42 7.04 -1.76 -6.27
N TYR A 43 7.82 -1.84 -7.34
CA TYR A 43 7.25 -1.76 -8.68
C TYR A 43 6.53 -3.05 -9.06
N ALA A 44 5.33 -2.91 -9.59
CA ALA A 44 4.48 -4.01 -10.05
C ALA A 44 5.22 -4.96 -11.02
N LYS A 45 5.99 -4.40 -11.96
CA LYS A 45 6.79 -5.16 -12.93
C LYS A 45 7.85 -6.05 -12.27
N ASP A 46 8.47 -5.58 -11.17
CA ASP A 46 9.54 -6.33 -10.51
C ASP A 46 8.96 -7.48 -9.68
N VAL A 47 7.82 -7.26 -9.02
CA VAL A 47 7.04 -8.31 -8.35
C VAL A 47 6.57 -9.36 -9.36
N TYR A 48 6.05 -8.92 -10.51
CA TYR A 48 5.58 -9.82 -11.56
C TYR A 48 6.71 -10.72 -12.09
N LYS A 49 7.91 -10.16 -12.31
CA LYS A 49 9.09 -10.95 -12.71
C LYS A 49 9.43 -12.05 -11.69
N GLN A 50 9.35 -11.75 -10.39
CA GLN A 50 9.56 -12.75 -9.34
C GLN A 50 8.47 -13.82 -9.35
N LEU A 51 7.21 -13.41 -9.55
CA LEU A 51 6.07 -14.34 -9.62
C LEU A 51 6.12 -15.29 -10.81
N LEU A 52 6.86 -15.00 -11.86
CA LEU A 52 7.07 -15.95 -12.98
C LEU A 52 7.75 -17.25 -12.52
N ASN A 53 8.52 -17.21 -11.43
CA ASN A 53 9.11 -18.40 -10.79
C ASN A 53 8.09 -19.21 -9.98
N PHE A 54 6.86 -18.69 -9.78
CA PHE A 54 5.77 -19.31 -9.02
C PHE A 54 4.48 -19.33 -9.86
N PRO A 55 4.45 -20.10 -10.98
CA PRO A 55 3.37 -20.02 -11.97
C PRO A 55 1.98 -20.36 -11.39
N ASP A 56 1.89 -21.28 -10.42
CA ASP A 56 0.63 -21.60 -9.77
C ASP A 56 0.11 -20.44 -8.91
N ALA A 57 0.99 -19.76 -8.17
CA ALA A 57 0.64 -18.56 -7.41
C ALA A 57 0.20 -17.43 -8.35
N LEU A 58 0.97 -17.16 -9.41
CA LEU A 58 0.64 -16.12 -10.40
C LEU A 58 -0.73 -16.38 -11.03
N LYS A 59 -0.99 -17.61 -11.49
CA LYS A 59 -2.29 -18.01 -12.07
C LYS A 59 -3.44 -17.81 -11.08
N GLU A 60 -3.22 -18.08 -9.79
CA GLU A 60 -4.25 -17.89 -8.77
C GLU A 60 -4.50 -16.41 -8.51
N LEU A 61 -3.46 -15.56 -8.43
CA LEU A 61 -3.56 -14.11 -8.22
C LEU A 61 -4.28 -13.38 -9.36
N GLN A 62 -4.29 -13.96 -10.56
CA GLN A 62 -5.03 -13.45 -11.72
C GLN A 62 -6.51 -13.85 -11.71
N LYS A 63 -6.94 -14.74 -10.82
CA LYS A 63 -8.36 -15.05 -10.61
C LYS A 63 -9.03 -14.01 -9.72
N LYS A 64 -10.37 -14.00 -9.72
CA LYS A 64 -11.17 -13.05 -8.96
C LYS A 64 -11.19 -13.40 -7.47
N PHE A 65 -10.79 -12.47 -6.62
CA PHE A 65 -10.97 -12.47 -5.17
C PHE A 65 -12.14 -11.61 -4.76
N PHE A 66 -12.66 -11.83 -3.54
CA PHE A 66 -13.68 -10.98 -2.95
C PHE A 66 -13.02 -9.72 -2.37
N TRP A 67 -13.66 -8.59 -2.62
CA TRP A 67 -13.35 -7.28 -2.06
C TRP A 67 -14.62 -6.65 -1.55
N TYR A 68 -14.54 -5.76 -0.55
CA TYR A 68 -15.69 -4.99 -0.14
C TYR A 68 -15.42 -3.49 -0.13
N LYS A 69 -16.49 -2.69 -0.29
CA LYS A 69 -16.42 -1.23 -0.37
C LYS A 69 -16.26 -0.59 1.01
N LYS A 70 -15.18 -0.92 1.72
CA LYS A 70 -14.90 -0.39 3.06
C LYS A 70 -14.96 1.14 3.09
N GLY A 71 -15.77 1.67 4.03
CA GLY A 71 -15.95 3.10 4.16
C GLY A 71 -17.04 3.71 3.28
N PHE A 72 -17.60 2.95 2.32
CA PHE A 72 -18.70 3.37 1.46
C PHE A 72 -19.96 2.53 1.67
N SER A 73 -19.83 1.22 1.64
CA SER A 73 -20.92 0.27 1.87
C SER A 73 -20.38 -1.10 2.23
N LYS A 74 -21.26 -2.05 2.62
CA LYS A 74 -20.89 -3.47 2.79
C LYS A 74 -20.97 -4.28 1.49
N GLU A 75 -21.14 -3.63 0.34
CA GLU A 75 -21.17 -4.31 -0.96
C GLU A 75 -19.88 -5.06 -1.23
N ILE A 76 -20.01 -6.33 -1.61
CA ILE A 76 -18.90 -7.19 -2.00
C ILE A 76 -18.84 -7.26 -3.52
N PHE A 77 -17.65 -7.09 -4.07
CA PHE A 77 -17.40 -7.25 -5.49
C PHE A 77 -16.22 -8.21 -5.73
N LYS A 78 -16.02 -8.60 -6.99
CA LYS A 78 -14.94 -9.52 -7.36
C LYS A 78 -14.00 -8.85 -8.36
N LYS A 79 -12.70 -8.90 -8.07
CA LYS A 79 -11.61 -8.44 -8.94
C LYS A 79 -10.36 -9.29 -8.70
N PRO A 80 -9.51 -9.50 -9.69
CA PRO A 80 -8.21 -10.13 -9.49
C PRO A 80 -7.26 -9.20 -8.70
N ILE A 81 -6.20 -9.80 -8.17
CA ILE A 81 -5.11 -9.06 -7.54
C ILE A 81 -4.16 -8.55 -8.61
N ILE A 82 -3.93 -9.33 -9.66
CA ILE A 82 -3.06 -8.96 -10.78
C ILE A 82 -3.90 -8.95 -12.05
N GLU A 83 -3.85 -7.83 -12.76
CA GLU A 83 -4.39 -7.67 -14.10
C GLU A 83 -3.28 -7.20 -15.06
N ILE A 84 -3.28 -7.71 -16.29
CA ILE A 84 -2.41 -7.22 -17.36
C ILE A 84 -3.30 -6.47 -18.34
N PHE A 85 -3.00 -5.21 -18.54
CA PHE A 85 -3.74 -4.34 -19.45
C PHE A 85 -2.76 -3.41 -20.20
N ASN A 86 -2.85 -3.34 -21.52
CA ASN A 86 -1.93 -2.58 -22.40
C ASN A 86 -0.46 -2.88 -22.05
N ASP A 87 -0.09 -4.15 -22.00
CA ASP A 87 1.25 -4.67 -21.69
C ASP A 87 1.82 -4.19 -20.33
N LYS A 88 0.96 -3.70 -19.46
CA LYS A 88 1.33 -3.26 -18.10
C LYS A 88 0.69 -4.14 -17.04
N VAL A 89 1.47 -4.41 -16.02
CA VAL A 89 1.02 -5.16 -14.86
C VAL A 89 0.42 -4.19 -13.85
N HIS A 90 -0.80 -4.47 -13.45
CA HIS A 90 -1.54 -3.71 -12.46
C HIS A 90 -1.83 -4.56 -11.24
N PHE A 91 -1.58 -4.02 -10.06
CA PHE A 91 -1.90 -4.66 -8.79
C PHE A 91 -3.08 -3.98 -8.10
N ARG A 92 -3.89 -4.81 -7.45
CA ARG A 92 -4.87 -4.42 -6.44
C ARG A 92 -4.58 -5.27 -5.22
N TYR A 93 -3.91 -4.74 -4.21
CA TYR A 93 -3.49 -5.53 -3.08
C TYR A 93 -3.52 -4.78 -1.76
N LEU A 94 -4.24 -5.31 -0.81
CA LEU A 94 -4.18 -5.02 0.61
C LEU A 94 -4.73 -6.22 1.36
N ARG A 95 -3.85 -7.03 1.97
CA ARG A 95 -4.15 -8.32 2.58
C ARG A 95 -5.34 -8.26 3.54
N SER A 96 -5.35 -7.32 4.47
CA SER A 96 -6.40 -7.19 5.46
C SER A 96 -7.79 -6.92 4.87
N TYR A 97 -7.88 -6.22 3.72
CA TYR A 97 -9.17 -5.97 3.07
C TYR A 97 -9.70 -7.20 2.33
N LEU A 98 -8.80 -8.05 1.83
CA LEU A 98 -9.18 -9.36 1.30
C LEU A 98 -9.75 -10.23 2.41
N GLU A 99 -9.02 -10.38 3.52
CA GLU A 99 -9.44 -11.20 4.67
C GLU A 99 -10.78 -10.74 5.22
N GLU A 100 -10.95 -9.43 5.46
CA GLU A 100 -12.23 -8.85 5.90
C GLU A 100 -13.38 -9.13 4.90
N ALA A 101 -13.13 -9.13 3.59
CA ALA A 101 -14.16 -9.41 2.60
C ALA A 101 -14.64 -10.87 2.65
N TYR A 102 -13.73 -11.81 2.90
CA TYR A 102 -14.07 -13.23 3.07
C TYR A 102 -14.81 -13.47 4.39
N ASP A 103 -14.42 -12.80 5.46
CA ASP A 103 -15.11 -12.85 6.77
C ASP A 103 -16.55 -12.32 6.67
N LEU A 104 -16.73 -11.15 6.04
CA LEU A 104 -18.06 -10.56 5.79
C LEU A 104 -18.95 -11.49 4.97
N LYS A 105 -18.36 -12.21 4.02
CA LYS A 105 -19.07 -13.17 3.19
C LYS A 105 -19.30 -14.50 3.89
N LYS A 106 -18.75 -14.71 5.11
CA LYS A 106 -18.79 -15.98 5.84
C LYS A 106 -18.28 -17.15 5.02
N THR A 107 -17.20 -16.95 4.26
CA THR A 107 -16.54 -17.99 3.45
C THR A 107 -15.03 -17.95 3.70
N LYS A 108 -14.36 -19.06 3.40
CA LYS A 108 -12.90 -19.15 3.58
C LYS A 108 -12.19 -19.07 2.23
N MET A 109 -11.00 -18.52 2.25
CA MET A 109 -10.07 -18.63 1.12
C MET A 109 -9.65 -20.09 0.95
N THR A 110 -9.48 -20.53 -0.28
CA THR A 110 -8.94 -21.85 -0.59
C THR A 110 -7.46 -21.93 -0.20
N LYS A 111 -6.93 -23.14 -0.02
CA LYS A 111 -5.48 -23.35 0.21
C LYS A 111 -4.63 -22.75 -0.91
N LYS A 112 -5.10 -22.80 -2.17
CA LYS A 112 -4.41 -22.21 -3.32
C LYS A 112 -4.38 -20.67 -3.23
N GLN A 113 -5.48 -20.05 -2.82
CA GLN A 113 -5.54 -18.60 -2.62
C GLN A 113 -4.61 -18.17 -1.49
N LEU A 114 -4.62 -18.86 -0.36
CA LEU A 114 -3.71 -18.56 0.76
C LEU A 114 -2.25 -18.69 0.34
N PHE A 115 -1.87 -19.82 -0.29
CA PHE A 115 -0.52 -20.02 -0.82
C PHE A 115 -0.08 -18.89 -1.77
N ALA A 116 -0.97 -18.47 -2.67
CA ALA A 116 -0.67 -17.41 -3.62
C ALA A 116 -0.47 -16.05 -2.93
N LEU A 117 -1.27 -15.73 -1.91
CA LEU A 117 -1.12 -14.53 -1.10
C LEU A 117 0.15 -14.55 -0.26
N ASP A 118 0.47 -15.69 0.36
CA ASP A 118 1.68 -15.86 1.17
C ASP A 118 2.95 -15.76 0.30
N THR A 119 2.90 -16.28 -0.93
CA THR A 119 3.97 -16.12 -1.93
C THR A 119 4.14 -14.66 -2.31
N LEU A 120 3.04 -13.94 -2.57
CA LEU A 120 3.08 -12.51 -2.88
C LEU A 120 3.67 -11.71 -1.71
N ASP A 121 3.21 -11.93 -0.48
CA ASP A 121 3.73 -11.25 0.71
C ASP A 121 5.22 -11.54 0.91
N SER A 122 5.66 -12.78 0.69
CA SER A 122 7.07 -13.15 0.74
C SER A 122 7.92 -12.36 -0.27
N ILE A 123 7.43 -12.21 -1.51
CA ILE A 123 8.13 -11.42 -2.53
C ILE A 123 8.15 -9.94 -2.16
N LEU A 124 7.01 -9.37 -1.74
CA LEU A 124 6.91 -7.96 -1.37
C LEU A 124 7.86 -7.56 -0.23
N ASN A 125 8.16 -8.51 0.67
CA ASN A 125 9.05 -8.28 1.80
C ASN A 125 10.55 -8.50 1.49
N GLN A 126 10.91 -8.89 0.28
CA GLN A 126 12.31 -9.01 -0.12
C GLN A 126 12.96 -7.64 -0.31
N SER A 127 14.16 -7.46 0.23
CA SER A 127 14.89 -6.18 0.15
C SER A 127 15.26 -5.77 -1.29
N ASN A 128 15.48 -6.74 -2.17
CA ASN A 128 15.87 -6.51 -3.57
C ASN A 128 14.73 -5.97 -4.45
N VAL A 129 13.45 -6.11 -4.04
CA VAL A 129 12.31 -5.52 -4.75
C VAL A 129 11.86 -4.19 -4.15
N GLN A 130 12.31 -3.87 -2.92
CA GLN A 130 11.93 -2.65 -2.21
C GLN A 130 12.89 -1.49 -2.53
N LYS A 131 12.33 -0.33 -2.85
CA LYS A 131 13.05 0.94 -2.86
C LYS A 131 12.57 1.77 -1.68
N ARG A 132 13.49 2.20 -0.82
CA ARG A 132 13.19 3.01 0.36
C ARG A 132 13.58 4.45 0.11
N LEU A 133 12.68 5.36 0.41
CA LEU A 133 12.83 6.80 0.18
C LEU A 133 12.49 7.55 1.47
N THR A 134 13.39 8.40 1.91
CA THR A 134 13.06 9.43 2.91
C THR A 134 12.51 10.64 2.19
N LEU A 135 11.29 11.03 2.50
CA LEU A 135 10.70 12.27 1.99
C LEU A 135 10.97 13.38 2.99
N ASP A 136 11.69 14.41 2.58
CA ASP A 136 11.92 15.62 3.34
C ASP A 136 10.74 16.60 3.19
N LYS A 137 10.67 17.59 4.07
CA LYS A 137 9.62 18.62 4.00
C LYS A 137 9.67 19.35 2.65
N GLY A 138 8.54 19.32 1.95
CA GLY A 138 8.37 19.91 0.62
C GLY A 138 8.49 18.91 -0.52
N ASP A 139 9.01 17.71 -0.27
CA ASP A 139 9.08 16.67 -1.29
C ASP A 139 7.69 16.20 -1.70
N VAL A 140 7.55 15.89 -2.98
CA VAL A 140 6.33 15.34 -3.58
C VAL A 140 6.66 14.09 -4.38
N LEU A 141 6.08 12.97 -3.99
CA LEU A 141 6.13 11.71 -4.71
C LEU A 141 4.86 11.55 -5.54
N ILE A 142 5.02 11.34 -6.85
CA ILE A 142 3.91 11.10 -7.78
C ILE A 142 4.15 9.76 -8.45
N GLY A 143 3.12 8.91 -8.48
CA GLY A 143 3.20 7.62 -9.17
C GLY A 143 1.84 7.15 -9.65
N LYS A 144 1.84 6.26 -10.65
CA LYS A 144 0.61 5.60 -11.12
C LYS A 144 0.18 4.55 -10.09
N ASP A 145 -1.05 4.72 -9.57
CA ASP A 145 -1.55 4.01 -8.38
C ASP A 145 -1.49 2.47 -8.49
N SER A 146 -1.70 1.91 -9.69
CA SER A 146 -1.72 0.46 -9.92
C SER A 146 -0.39 -0.14 -10.41
N GLU A 147 0.60 0.69 -10.79
CA GLU A 147 1.88 0.24 -11.31
C GLU A 147 2.96 0.10 -10.21
N PHE A 148 2.64 0.43 -8.96
CA PHE A 148 3.50 0.19 -7.79
C PHE A 148 2.68 -0.06 -6.54
N LEU A 149 3.28 -0.80 -5.61
CA LEU A 149 2.78 -0.97 -4.26
C LEU A 149 3.65 -0.11 -3.34
N HIS A 150 3.09 0.32 -2.25
CA HIS A 150 3.82 1.14 -1.30
C HIS A 150 3.51 0.75 0.15
N GLY A 151 4.44 1.12 1.01
CA GLY A 151 4.36 0.93 2.44
C GLY A 151 5.19 1.99 3.16
N ARG A 152 5.39 1.76 4.43
CA ARG A 152 6.16 2.68 5.28
C ARG A 152 6.86 1.90 6.38
N THR A 153 8.09 2.27 6.70
CA THR A 153 8.73 1.79 7.92
C THR A 153 8.08 2.41 9.15
N GLU A 154 8.24 1.78 10.32
CA GLU A 154 7.90 2.42 11.59
C GLU A 154 8.64 3.74 11.76
N PHE A 155 8.16 4.61 12.64
CA PHE A 155 8.80 5.89 12.89
C PHE A 155 8.55 6.39 14.30
N THR A 156 9.42 7.29 14.74
CA THR A 156 9.22 8.11 15.93
C THR A 156 9.06 9.57 15.55
N ASP A 157 8.18 10.27 16.24
CA ASP A 157 8.03 11.73 16.11
C ASP A 157 9.06 12.44 16.99
N TYR A 158 9.27 13.73 16.73
CA TYR A 158 10.09 14.55 17.59
C TYR A 158 9.44 14.66 18.98
N PRO A 159 10.20 14.43 20.07
CA PRO A 159 9.68 14.57 21.42
C PRO A 159 9.28 16.02 21.71
N ASN A 160 8.32 16.20 22.61
CA ASN A 160 7.80 17.52 23.00
C ASN A 160 8.87 18.47 23.59
N ALA A 161 10.02 17.93 23.96
CA ALA A 161 11.05 18.61 24.73
C ALA A 161 12.39 18.70 24.01
N ILE A 162 12.43 19.42 22.85
CA ILE A 162 13.69 19.99 22.40
C ILE A 162 13.60 21.50 22.71
N PRO A 163 14.18 21.99 23.82
CA PRO A 163 14.04 23.37 24.27
C PRO A 163 14.53 24.40 23.27
N PHE A 164 15.51 24.05 22.43
CA PHE A 164 16.15 24.95 21.47
C PHE A 164 15.34 25.27 20.21
N PHE A 165 14.31 24.49 19.88
CA PHE A 165 13.51 24.71 18.67
C PHE A 165 12.13 25.30 18.96
N LYS A 166 11.80 25.57 20.23
CA LYS A 166 10.54 26.18 20.63
C LYS A 166 10.65 27.70 20.65
N LYS A 167 10.41 28.35 19.52
CA LYS A 167 10.05 29.75 19.65
C LYS A 167 8.55 29.99 19.73
N ASN A 168 7.63 29.17 19.21
CA ASN A 168 6.20 29.53 19.23
C ASN A 168 5.16 28.40 19.10
N SER A 169 5.43 27.13 19.42
CA SER A 169 4.33 26.17 19.53
C SER A 169 4.61 25.05 20.52
N ASN A 170 3.67 24.84 21.46
CA ASN A 170 3.71 23.74 22.44
C ASN A 170 3.31 22.37 21.82
N LYS A 171 3.20 22.26 20.49
CA LYS A 171 2.76 21.03 19.82
C LYS A 171 3.96 20.22 19.30
N PRO A 172 3.97 18.90 19.50
CA PRO A 172 5.01 18.04 18.92
C PRO A 172 4.97 18.13 17.39
N ILE A 173 6.16 18.13 16.77
CA ILE A 173 6.26 18.00 15.31
C ILE A 173 5.97 16.52 15.00
N LYS A 174 4.84 16.28 14.39
CA LYS A 174 4.42 14.94 13.98
C LYS A 174 4.74 14.72 12.50
N ARG A 175 5.17 13.50 12.18
CA ARG A 175 5.26 13.10 10.78
C ARG A 175 3.91 13.30 10.10
N THR A 176 3.89 14.10 9.04
CA THR A 176 2.66 14.46 8.33
C THR A 176 2.88 14.43 6.83
N LEU A 177 2.11 13.57 6.15
CA LEU A 177 2.02 13.55 4.69
C LEU A 177 0.61 13.92 4.26
N ILE A 178 0.50 14.62 3.14
CA ILE A 178 -0.75 14.81 2.40
C ILE A 178 -0.80 13.76 1.31
N ARG A 179 -1.95 13.07 1.16
CA ARG A 179 -2.20 12.12 0.08
C ARG A 179 -3.37 12.59 -0.78
N VAL A 180 -3.13 12.63 -2.09
CA VAL A 180 -4.13 13.01 -3.09
C VAL A 180 -4.17 11.94 -4.18
N TRP A 181 -5.36 11.68 -4.71
CA TRP A 181 -5.54 10.81 -5.87
C TRP A 181 -6.07 11.63 -7.04
N ILE A 182 -5.53 11.37 -8.22
CA ILE A 182 -5.87 12.08 -9.45
C ILE A 182 -6.49 11.09 -10.42
N LYS A 183 -7.61 11.49 -11.03
CA LYS A 183 -8.25 10.80 -12.14
C LYS A 183 -8.10 11.65 -13.40
N LYS A 184 -7.55 11.05 -14.47
CA LYS A 184 -7.59 11.69 -15.78
C LYS A 184 -9.03 11.78 -16.27
N LYS A 185 -9.35 12.88 -16.88
CA LYS A 185 -10.62 13.06 -17.62
C LYS A 185 -10.60 12.27 -18.92
#